data_e1b4bd3b30a46be14bb50281843d0b9b
#
_entry.id   e1b4bd3b30a46be14bb50281843d0b9b
#
_cell.length_a   1.000
_cell.length_b   1.000
_cell.length_c   1.000
_cell.angle_alpha   90.00
_cell.angle_beta   90.00
_cell.angle_gamma   90.00
#
_symmetry.space_group_name_H-M   'P 1'
#
loop_
_entity.id
_entity.type
_entity.pdbx_description
1 polymer ?
#
loop_
_entity_poly.entity_id
_entity_poly.type
_entity_poly.pdbx_seq_one_letter_code
_entity_poly.pdbx_strand_id
1 'polypeptide(L)'
;MPTTSNNMLALTHHSTPQPPQDLTMAVLGCGTMGIAILNGILTSLVEMQGPKPLQSGSSTPAEDVPRSLPSRFIACVRTPESAKKVKSALWEHSSILKVVRNENLAAVQQAQVIVLTCKPYMVKEILGAPGMAKSLHGKLLISVCAGITVEQLEIALHGAVPSKDPEEDGRCRIVRAMCNTAALIRESMTVISATVPPPAPRD
;
A
#
# COMPACT_ATOMS: atom_id res chain seq x y z
N MET A 1 -6.01 38.87 53.64
CA MET A 1 -6.17 39.00 52.20
C MET A 1 -5.77 37.69 51.58
N PRO A 2 -6.70 36.82 51.13
CA PRO A 2 -6.32 35.53 50.51
C PRO A 2 -6.14 35.68 49.01
N THR A 3 -5.03 35.16 48.52
CA THR A 3 -4.66 35.10 47.12
C THR A 3 -5.39 33.91 46.45
N THR A 4 -6.21 34.24 45.46
CA THR A 4 -6.97 33.30 44.64
C THR A 4 -6.02 32.59 43.66
N SER A 5 -5.87 31.26 43.82
CA SER A 5 -5.15 30.39 42.87
C SER A 5 -6.10 30.03 41.72
N ASN A 6 -5.82 30.55 40.53
CA ASN A 6 -6.51 30.19 39.29
C ASN A 6 -6.04 28.79 38.82
N ASN A 7 -6.87 27.81 39.06
CA ASN A 7 -6.69 26.46 38.54
C ASN A 7 -7.17 26.42 37.08
N MET A 8 -6.23 26.54 36.16
CA MET A 8 -6.49 26.47 34.72
C MET A 8 -6.62 25.01 34.32
N LEU A 9 -7.87 24.56 34.20
CA LEU A 9 -8.22 23.23 33.67
C LEU A 9 -7.68 23.11 32.23
N ALA A 10 -6.66 22.29 32.09
CA ALA A 10 -6.18 21.86 30.78
C ALA A 10 -7.27 21.05 30.10
N LEU A 11 -7.90 21.66 29.08
CA LEU A 11 -8.78 20.96 28.13
C LEU A 11 -7.94 19.95 27.35
N THR A 12 -8.03 18.68 27.75
CA THR A 12 -7.56 17.57 26.93
C THR A 12 -8.39 17.56 25.66
N HIS A 13 -7.78 17.96 24.55
CA HIS A 13 -8.35 17.78 23.22
C HIS A 13 -8.51 16.26 22.97
N HIS A 14 -9.70 15.74 23.20
CA HIS A 14 -10.14 14.48 22.65
C HIS A 14 -10.20 14.67 21.14
N SER A 15 -9.18 14.17 20.43
CA SER A 15 -9.23 14.04 18.99
C SER A 15 -10.44 13.15 18.67
N THR A 16 -11.48 13.73 18.10
CA THR A 16 -12.59 12.98 17.51
C THR A 16 -11.99 11.98 16.50
N PRO A 17 -12.38 10.70 16.55
CA PRO A 17 -11.94 9.73 15.54
C PRO A 17 -12.34 10.26 14.16
N GLN A 18 -11.36 10.56 13.32
CA GLN A 18 -11.64 10.91 11.92
C GLN A 18 -12.35 9.72 11.28
N PRO A 19 -13.38 9.96 10.44
CA PRO A 19 -14.03 8.89 9.70
C PRO A 19 -12.96 8.15 8.87
N PRO A 20 -13.11 6.82 8.67
CA PRO A 20 -12.15 6.04 7.92
C PRO A 20 -11.95 6.69 6.55
N GLN A 21 -10.72 7.15 6.28
CA GLN A 21 -10.40 7.73 4.99
C GLN A 21 -10.49 6.61 3.94
N ASP A 22 -11.25 6.85 2.88
CA ASP A 22 -11.35 5.97 1.73
C ASP A 22 -9.97 5.81 1.08
N LEU A 23 -9.22 4.78 1.48
CA LEU A 23 -7.92 4.49 0.91
C LEU A 23 -8.07 3.89 -0.49
N THR A 24 -7.30 4.42 -1.42
CA THR A 24 -7.17 3.86 -2.77
C THR A 24 -5.80 3.19 -2.91
N MET A 25 -5.78 1.97 -3.44
CA MET A 25 -4.56 1.25 -3.78
C MET A 25 -4.39 1.20 -5.30
N ALA A 26 -3.21 1.56 -5.80
CA ALA A 26 -2.85 1.42 -7.20
C ALA A 26 -1.81 0.32 -7.39
N VAL A 27 -2.00 -0.54 -8.39
CA VAL A 27 -1.07 -1.62 -8.76
C VAL A 27 -0.46 -1.30 -10.12
N LEU A 28 0.83 -0.96 -10.15
CA LEU A 28 1.56 -0.61 -11.35
C LEU A 28 2.19 -1.85 -12.00
N GLY A 29 1.86 -2.09 -13.26
CA GLY A 29 2.31 -3.28 -13.98
C GLY A 29 1.55 -4.55 -13.59
N CYS A 30 0.21 -4.46 -13.50
CA CYS A 30 -0.66 -5.54 -13.07
C CYS A 30 -0.67 -6.70 -14.07
N GLY A 31 0.40 -7.51 -14.05
CA GLY A 31 0.53 -8.79 -14.74
C GLY A 31 0.13 -9.97 -13.85
N THR A 32 0.70 -11.14 -14.08
CA THR A 32 0.38 -12.37 -13.32
C THR A 32 0.50 -12.18 -11.80
N MET A 33 1.63 -11.61 -11.33
CA MET A 33 1.82 -11.37 -9.90
C MET A 33 0.89 -10.29 -9.36
N GLY A 34 0.68 -9.21 -10.11
CA GLY A 34 -0.26 -8.16 -9.71
C GLY A 34 -1.69 -8.66 -9.59
N ILE A 35 -2.14 -9.53 -10.49
CA ILE A 35 -3.45 -10.19 -10.42
C ILE A 35 -3.53 -11.09 -9.17
N ALA A 36 -2.52 -11.90 -8.91
CA ALA A 36 -2.48 -12.79 -7.76
C ALA A 36 -2.58 -12.01 -6.43
N ILE A 37 -1.78 -10.95 -6.30
CA ILE A 37 -1.77 -10.10 -5.11
C ILE A 37 -3.12 -9.39 -4.93
N LEU A 38 -3.65 -8.78 -6.00
CA LEU A 38 -4.96 -8.12 -5.95
C LEU A 38 -6.07 -9.11 -5.58
N ASN A 39 -6.09 -10.28 -6.21
CA ASN A 39 -7.09 -11.30 -5.89
C ASN A 39 -7.02 -11.71 -4.42
N GLY A 40 -5.83 -11.95 -3.90
CA GLY A 40 -5.62 -12.27 -2.48
C GLY A 40 -6.16 -11.18 -1.55
N ILE A 41 -5.82 -9.92 -1.82
CA ILE A 41 -6.27 -8.76 -1.03
C ILE A 41 -7.80 -8.61 -1.09
N LEU A 42 -8.36 -8.62 -2.30
CA LEU A 42 -9.79 -8.42 -2.52
C LEU A 42 -10.63 -9.53 -1.86
N THR A 43 -10.19 -10.78 -1.98
CA THR A 43 -10.85 -11.91 -1.33
C THR A 43 -10.77 -11.80 0.19
N SER A 44 -9.59 -11.46 0.74
CA SER A 44 -9.44 -11.28 2.18
C SER A 44 -10.30 -10.15 2.73
N LEU A 45 -10.47 -9.06 1.98
CA LEU A 45 -11.37 -7.97 2.37
C LEU A 45 -12.83 -8.42 2.43
N VAL A 46 -13.28 -9.25 1.50
CA VAL A 46 -14.63 -9.84 1.52
C VAL A 46 -14.79 -10.78 2.72
N GLU A 47 -13.79 -11.63 2.98
CA GLU A 47 -13.78 -12.56 4.11
C GLU A 47 -13.84 -11.80 5.46
N MET A 48 -13.14 -10.68 5.60
CA MET A 48 -13.18 -9.83 6.80
C MET A 48 -14.53 -9.15 7.04
N GLN A 49 -15.30 -8.89 5.99
CA GLN A 49 -16.62 -8.27 6.05
C GLN A 49 -17.75 -9.30 6.26
N GLY A 50 -17.48 -10.57 6.04
CA GLY A 50 -18.44 -11.67 6.23
C GLY A 50 -18.73 -11.96 7.71
N PRO A 51 -19.81 -12.72 8.02
CA PRO A 51 -20.09 -13.18 9.37
C PRO A 51 -18.94 -14.06 9.84
N LYS A 52 -18.30 -13.68 10.96
CA LYS A 52 -17.23 -14.48 11.57
C LYS A 52 -17.80 -15.83 11.97
N PRO A 53 -17.20 -16.98 11.58
CA PRO A 53 -17.57 -18.27 12.13
C PRO A 53 -17.44 -18.21 13.65
N LEU A 54 -18.43 -18.75 14.36
CA LEU A 54 -18.36 -18.94 15.81
C LEU A 54 -17.20 -19.90 16.13
N GLN A 55 -16.01 -19.35 16.33
CA GLN A 55 -14.88 -20.13 16.82
C GLN A 55 -15.06 -20.31 18.34
N SER A 56 -15.37 -21.54 18.71
CA SER A 56 -15.38 -21.94 20.10
C SER A 56 -13.96 -21.84 20.67
N GLY A 57 -13.79 -20.94 21.64
CA GLY A 57 -12.84 -21.12 22.74
C GLY A 57 -11.35 -21.07 22.44
N SER A 58 -10.87 -20.05 21.70
CA SER A 58 -9.47 -19.65 21.78
C SER A 58 -9.43 -18.13 21.96
N SER A 59 -9.03 -17.72 23.16
CA SER A 59 -8.79 -16.32 23.50
C SER A 59 -7.45 -15.86 22.91
N THR A 60 -7.37 -15.80 21.59
CA THR A 60 -6.33 -15.01 20.95
C THR A 60 -6.76 -13.54 21.06
N PRO A 61 -5.91 -12.61 21.55
CA PRO A 61 -6.22 -11.20 21.56
C PRO A 61 -6.71 -10.80 20.17
N ALA A 62 -7.77 -9.99 20.09
CA ALA A 62 -8.22 -9.43 18.84
C ALA A 62 -7.04 -8.67 18.25
N GLU A 63 -6.32 -9.30 17.30
CA GLU A 63 -5.21 -8.68 16.60
C GLU A 63 -5.75 -7.39 15.98
N ASP A 64 -5.00 -6.31 16.15
CA ASP A 64 -5.32 -4.98 15.68
C ASP A 64 -5.65 -5.01 14.18
N VAL A 65 -6.93 -5.12 13.87
CA VAL A 65 -7.40 -4.94 12.50
C VAL A 65 -7.00 -3.52 12.09
N PRO A 66 -6.24 -3.33 11.01
CA PRO A 66 -5.81 -2.01 10.58
C PRO A 66 -7.00 -1.06 10.52
N ARG A 67 -6.88 0.12 11.13
CA ARG A 67 -7.98 1.11 11.23
C ARG A 67 -8.46 1.64 9.89
N SER A 68 -7.67 1.45 8.82
CA SER A 68 -8.03 1.83 7.46
C SER A 68 -7.49 0.80 6.46
N LEU A 69 -8.41 0.19 5.71
CA LEU A 69 -8.11 -0.72 4.61
C LEU A 69 -8.49 -0.05 3.29
N PRO A 70 -7.81 -0.36 2.17
CA PRO A 70 -8.20 0.15 0.87
C PRO A 70 -9.62 -0.27 0.51
N SER A 71 -10.43 0.71 0.08
CA SER A 71 -11.81 0.50 -0.39
C SER A 71 -11.93 0.60 -1.91
N ARG A 72 -10.92 1.16 -2.58
CA ARG A 72 -10.85 1.33 -4.04
C ARG A 72 -9.51 0.86 -4.58
N PHE A 73 -9.53 0.28 -5.78
CA PHE A 73 -8.38 -0.32 -6.41
C PHE A 73 -8.23 0.15 -7.85
N ILE A 74 -6.98 0.41 -8.28
CA ILE A 74 -6.66 0.80 -9.66
C ILE A 74 -5.57 -0.15 -10.17
N ALA A 75 -5.89 -0.96 -11.17
CA ALA A 75 -4.93 -1.83 -11.82
C ALA A 75 -4.39 -1.19 -13.10
N CYS A 76 -3.11 -0.88 -13.12
CA CYS A 76 -2.45 -0.27 -14.28
C CYS A 76 -1.78 -1.34 -15.14
N VAL A 77 -2.12 -1.34 -16.42
CA VAL A 77 -1.57 -2.26 -17.42
C VAL A 77 -1.08 -1.50 -18.64
N ARG A 78 -0.23 -2.14 -19.47
CA ARG A 78 0.29 -1.53 -20.68
C ARG A 78 -0.52 -1.90 -21.92
N THR A 79 -0.93 -3.15 -22.03
CA THR A 79 -1.55 -3.69 -23.25
C THR A 79 -3.05 -3.99 -23.09
N PRO A 80 -3.82 -3.96 -24.19
CA PRO A 80 -5.23 -4.36 -24.16
C PRO A 80 -5.46 -5.79 -23.68
N GLU A 81 -4.55 -6.71 -24.04
CA GLU A 81 -4.60 -8.11 -23.65
C GLU A 81 -4.44 -8.26 -22.14
N SER A 82 -3.50 -7.50 -21.54
CA SER A 82 -3.35 -7.46 -20.08
C SER A 82 -4.59 -6.89 -19.39
N ALA A 83 -5.21 -5.86 -19.98
CA ALA A 83 -6.45 -5.31 -19.45
C ALA A 83 -7.60 -6.33 -19.47
N LYS A 84 -7.73 -7.11 -20.55
CA LYS A 84 -8.71 -8.20 -20.65
C LYS A 84 -8.46 -9.26 -19.58
N LYS A 85 -7.19 -9.68 -19.39
CA LYS A 85 -6.81 -10.66 -18.38
C LYS A 85 -7.17 -10.21 -16.97
N VAL A 86 -6.83 -8.95 -16.60
CA VAL A 86 -7.18 -8.42 -15.28
C VAL A 86 -8.69 -8.37 -15.08
N LYS A 87 -9.44 -7.84 -16.05
CA LYS A 87 -10.91 -7.76 -15.98
C LYS A 87 -11.56 -9.14 -15.88
N SER A 88 -11.07 -10.14 -16.62
CA SER A 88 -11.59 -11.50 -16.56
C SER A 88 -11.23 -12.19 -15.23
N ALA A 89 -10.00 -12.01 -14.73
CA ALA A 89 -9.56 -12.65 -13.50
C ALA A 89 -10.21 -12.09 -12.24
N LEU A 90 -10.58 -10.80 -12.25
CA LEU A 90 -11.08 -10.06 -11.09
C LEU A 90 -12.48 -9.48 -11.34
N TRP A 91 -13.29 -10.16 -12.17
CA TRP A 91 -14.63 -9.68 -12.59
C TRP A 91 -15.58 -9.48 -11.41
N GLU A 92 -15.50 -10.33 -10.39
CA GLU A 92 -16.32 -10.28 -9.18
C GLU A 92 -16.13 -8.99 -8.39
N HIS A 93 -14.95 -8.36 -8.51
CA HIS A 93 -14.57 -7.14 -7.81
C HIS A 93 -14.66 -5.88 -8.69
N SER A 94 -15.35 -5.96 -9.84
CA SER A 94 -15.42 -4.87 -10.82
C SER A 94 -16.05 -3.57 -10.28
N SER A 95 -16.84 -3.64 -9.20
CA SER A 95 -17.43 -2.46 -8.54
C SER A 95 -16.41 -1.57 -7.82
N ILE A 96 -15.32 -2.15 -7.32
CA ILE A 96 -14.28 -1.45 -6.54
C ILE A 96 -12.93 -1.42 -7.26
N LEU A 97 -12.79 -2.11 -8.40
CA LEU A 97 -11.57 -2.22 -9.19
C LEU A 97 -11.69 -1.50 -10.53
N LYS A 98 -10.91 -0.46 -10.73
CA LYS A 98 -10.75 0.22 -12.01
C LYS A 98 -9.51 -0.30 -12.74
N VAL A 99 -9.64 -0.72 -14.00
CA VAL A 99 -8.52 -1.13 -14.84
C VAL A 99 -8.21 -0.02 -15.83
N VAL A 100 -6.99 0.52 -15.78
CA VAL A 100 -6.52 1.62 -16.63
C VAL A 100 -5.30 1.19 -17.45
N ARG A 101 -5.09 1.86 -18.59
CA ARG A 101 -4.02 1.52 -19.51
C ARG A 101 -3.13 2.72 -19.80
N ASN A 102 -1.82 2.56 -19.53
CA ASN A 102 -0.80 3.63 -19.71
C ASN A 102 -1.08 4.90 -18.89
N GLU A 103 -1.75 4.77 -17.77
CA GLU A 103 -2.15 5.88 -16.89
C GLU A 103 -1.51 5.76 -15.50
N ASN A 104 -0.26 5.29 -15.43
CA ASN A 104 0.43 5.05 -14.16
C ASN A 104 0.45 6.30 -13.28
N LEU A 105 0.79 7.47 -13.84
CA LEU A 105 0.87 8.72 -13.10
C LEU A 105 -0.50 9.13 -12.52
N ALA A 106 -1.55 9.07 -13.33
CA ALA A 106 -2.91 9.40 -12.89
C ALA A 106 -3.43 8.44 -11.81
N ALA A 107 -3.05 7.17 -11.88
CA ALA A 107 -3.38 6.19 -10.85
C ALA A 107 -2.64 6.48 -9.53
N VAL A 108 -1.34 6.79 -9.61
CA VAL A 108 -0.54 7.15 -8.43
C VAL A 108 -1.07 8.43 -7.77
N GLN A 109 -1.51 9.42 -8.53
CA GLN A 109 -2.09 10.65 -7.99
C GLN A 109 -3.34 10.37 -7.13
N GLN A 110 -4.16 9.40 -7.51
CA GLN A 110 -5.41 9.04 -6.82
C GLN A 110 -5.19 8.08 -5.64
N ALA A 111 -4.06 7.37 -5.58
CA ALA A 111 -3.81 6.34 -4.57
C ALA A 111 -2.92 6.84 -3.42
N GLN A 112 -3.09 6.27 -2.23
CA GLN A 112 -2.25 6.44 -1.06
C GLN A 112 -1.25 5.29 -0.90
N VAL A 113 -1.63 4.09 -1.36
CA VAL A 113 -0.79 2.90 -1.35
C VAL A 113 -0.54 2.47 -2.80
N ILE A 114 0.73 2.30 -3.16
CA ILE A 114 1.13 1.90 -4.49
C ILE A 114 1.88 0.57 -4.41
N VAL A 115 1.45 -0.41 -5.21
CA VAL A 115 2.13 -1.70 -5.34
C VAL A 115 2.77 -1.80 -6.72
N LEU A 116 4.09 -1.93 -6.75
CA LEU A 116 4.87 -2.06 -7.97
C LEU A 116 5.10 -3.54 -8.28
N THR A 117 4.43 -4.04 -9.32
CA THR A 117 4.43 -5.46 -9.73
C THR A 117 4.92 -5.65 -11.16
N CYS A 118 5.54 -4.64 -11.74
CA CYS A 118 6.07 -4.69 -13.10
C CYS A 118 7.31 -5.59 -13.20
N LYS A 119 7.71 -5.91 -14.42
CA LYS A 119 8.97 -6.60 -14.64
C LYS A 119 10.15 -5.70 -14.29
N PRO A 120 11.27 -6.23 -13.74
CA PRO A 120 12.40 -5.44 -13.25
C PRO A 120 12.93 -4.39 -14.23
N TYR A 121 13.03 -4.73 -15.51
CA TYR A 121 13.54 -3.82 -16.54
C TYR A 121 12.62 -2.62 -16.82
N MET A 122 11.35 -2.65 -16.38
CA MET A 122 10.38 -1.56 -16.55
C MET A 122 10.40 -0.56 -15.38
N VAL A 123 11.06 -0.88 -14.28
CA VAL A 123 11.05 -0.06 -13.05
C VAL A 123 11.54 1.35 -13.34
N LYS A 124 12.67 1.48 -14.03
CA LYS A 124 13.25 2.79 -14.38
C LYS A 124 12.34 3.63 -15.25
N GLU A 125 11.65 3.02 -16.21
CA GLU A 125 10.70 3.71 -17.08
C GLU A 125 9.47 4.20 -16.30
N ILE A 126 8.92 3.36 -15.44
CA ILE A 126 7.70 3.66 -14.67
C ILE A 126 7.97 4.69 -13.59
N LEU A 127 9.01 4.51 -12.77
CA LEU A 127 9.33 5.38 -11.65
C LEU A 127 10.04 6.68 -12.08
N GLY A 128 10.84 6.63 -13.15
CA GLY A 128 11.50 7.80 -13.70
C GLY A 128 10.61 8.69 -14.57
N ALA A 129 9.33 8.36 -14.72
CA ALA A 129 8.40 9.19 -15.50
C ALA A 129 8.24 10.59 -14.88
N PRO A 130 8.17 11.65 -15.71
CA PRO A 130 8.01 13.01 -15.22
C PRO A 130 6.83 13.15 -14.26
N GLY A 131 7.06 13.74 -13.08
CA GLY A 131 6.04 13.96 -12.08
C GLY A 131 5.76 12.76 -11.16
N MET A 132 6.35 11.58 -11.41
CA MET A 132 6.11 10.38 -10.60
C MET A 132 6.62 10.54 -9.16
N ALA A 133 7.85 11.00 -8.97
CA ALA A 133 8.42 11.25 -7.64
C ALA A 133 7.55 12.23 -6.83
N LYS A 134 7.11 13.33 -7.46
CA LYS A 134 6.20 14.30 -6.83
C LYS A 134 4.86 13.68 -6.45
N SER A 135 4.31 12.83 -7.30
CA SER A 135 3.00 12.19 -7.06
C SER A 135 3.07 11.10 -6.00
N LEU A 136 4.25 10.55 -5.74
CA LEU A 136 4.52 9.57 -4.68
C LEU A 136 4.82 10.20 -3.32
N HIS A 137 5.00 11.53 -3.24
CA HIS A 137 5.33 12.23 -2.01
C HIS A 137 4.34 11.90 -0.87
N GLY A 138 4.88 11.51 0.29
CA GLY A 138 4.11 11.13 1.48
C GLY A 138 3.32 9.82 1.38
N LYS A 139 3.53 9.02 0.32
CA LYS A 139 2.80 7.77 0.08
C LYS A 139 3.63 6.53 0.38
N LEU A 140 2.95 5.37 0.45
CA LEU A 140 3.58 4.07 0.61
C LEU A 140 3.76 3.40 -0.76
N LEU A 141 5.01 3.09 -1.12
CA LEU A 141 5.37 2.30 -2.30
C LEU A 141 5.83 0.91 -1.86
N ILE A 142 5.06 -0.11 -2.19
CA ILE A 142 5.40 -1.52 -1.94
C ILE A 142 5.93 -2.12 -3.24
N SER A 143 7.19 -2.51 -3.28
CA SER A 143 7.79 -3.16 -4.44
C SER A 143 7.85 -4.66 -4.27
N VAL A 144 7.28 -5.40 -5.22
CA VAL A 144 7.41 -6.86 -5.33
C VAL A 144 8.30 -7.26 -6.52
N CYS A 145 9.04 -6.31 -7.08
CA CYS A 145 9.92 -6.54 -8.22
C CYS A 145 11.14 -7.38 -7.80
N ALA A 146 11.28 -8.56 -8.41
CA ALA A 146 12.42 -9.44 -8.15
C ALA A 146 13.74 -8.78 -8.53
N GLY A 147 14.76 -8.92 -7.68
CA GLY A 147 16.12 -8.45 -7.94
C GLY A 147 16.33 -6.93 -7.91
N ILE A 148 15.30 -6.14 -7.57
CA ILE A 148 15.43 -4.69 -7.44
C ILE A 148 15.56 -4.31 -5.97
N THR A 149 16.62 -3.56 -5.62
CA THR A 149 16.85 -3.07 -4.26
C THR A 149 16.11 -1.76 -4.00
N VAL A 150 16.00 -1.35 -2.73
CA VAL A 150 15.44 -0.05 -2.35
C VAL A 150 16.25 1.09 -2.95
N GLU A 151 17.58 1.00 -2.89
CA GLU A 151 18.49 1.99 -3.49
C GLU A 151 18.23 2.18 -4.99
N GLN A 152 18.01 1.08 -5.72
CA GLN A 152 17.68 1.15 -7.16
C GLN A 152 16.32 1.80 -7.42
N LEU A 153 15.34 1.61 -6.52
CA LEU A 153 14.05 2.29 -6.59
C LEU A 153 14.20 3.78 -6.31
N GLU A 154 14.99 4.16 -5.30
CA GLU A 154 15.32 5.55 -4.97
C GLU A 154 16.04 6.25 -6.13
N ILE A 155 17.03 5.58 -6.72
CA ILE A 155 17.74 6.10 -7.90
C ILE A 155 16.77 6.28 -9.09
N ALA A 156 15.85 5.34 -9.29
CA ALA A 156 14.87 5.44 -10.37
C ALA A 156 13.90 6.62 -10.18
N LEU A 157 13.56 6.96 -8.93
CA LEU A 157 12.65 8.06 -8.60
C LEU A 157 13.34 9.42 -8.60
N HIS A 158 14.55 9.50 -8.03
CA HIS A 158 15.20 10.76 -7.69
C HIS A 158 16.52 11.01 -8.44
N GLY A 159 17.00 10.04 -9.23
CA GLY A 159 18.28 10.11 -9.94
C GLY A 159 19.50 9.84 -9.04
N ALA A 160 19.35 9.85 -7.74
CA ALA A 160 20.40 9.54 -6.75
C ALA A 160 19.77 8.94 -5.50
N VAL A 161 20.60 8.27 -4.67
CA VAL A 161 20.17 7.80 -3.35
C VAL A 161 20.13 9.01 -2.42
N PRO A 162 18.97 9.33 -1.84
CA PRO A 162 18.88 10.43 -0.89
C PRO A 162 19.61 10.12 0.41
N SER A 163 20.24 11.13 0.98
CA SER A 163 21.06 11.01 2.20
C SER A 163 20.25 11.08 3.50
N LYS A 164 18.96 11.42 3.44
CA LYS A 164 18.12 11.67 4.62
C LYS A 164 16.98 10.67 4.74
N ASP A 165 16.41 10.61 5.95
CA ASP A 165 15.23 9.80 6.24
C ASP A 165 14.04 10.25 5.34
N PRO A 166 13.31 9.33 4.72
CA PRO A 166 12.10 9.65 3.94
C PRO A 166 11.06 10.45 4.73
N GLU A 167 10.96 10.27 6.03
CA GLU A 167 10.01 11.01 6.87
C GLU A 167 10.37 12.49 6.99
N GLU A 168 11.68 12.82 7.02
CA GLU A 168 12.12 14.21 7.09
C GLU A 168 11.91 14.97 5.77
N ASP A 169 12.10 14.27 4.64
CA ASP A 169 12.02 14.89 3.31
C ASP A 169 10.61 14.79 2.70
N GLY A 170 9.66 14.11 3.37
CA GLY A 170 8.32 13.85 2.86
C GLY A 170 8.28 12.93 1.63
N ARG A 171 9.39 12.24 1.30
CA ARG A 171 9.43 11.28 0.19
C ARG A 171 8.50 10.09 0.44
N CYS A 172 8.24 9.28 -0.58
CA CYS A 172 7.51 8.04 -0.39
C CYS A 172 8.31 7.07 0.49
N ARG A 173 7.60 6.37 1.37
CA ARG A 173 8.17 5.25 2.10
C ARG A 173 8.21 4.03 1.18
N ILE A 174 9.40 3.46 0.95
CA ILE A 174 9.58 2.29 0.09
C ILE A 174 9.72 1.04 0.96
N VAL A 175 8.88 0.04 0.67
CA VAL A 175 8.93 -1.28 1.29
C VAL A 175 9.12 -2.33 0.20
N ARG A 176 10.09 -3.23 0.39
CA ARG A 176 10.22 -4.42 -0.46
C ARG A 176 9.49 -5.59 0.17
N ALA A 177 8.58 -6.18 -0.62
CA ALA A 177 7.88 -7.40 -0.27
C ALA A 177 8.20 -8.46 -1.33
N MET A 178 8.82 -9.55 -0.93
CA MET A 178 9.16 -10.66 -1.83
C MET A 178 8.20 -11.80 -1.59
N CYS A 179 7.22 -11.95 -2.46
CA CYS A 179 6.31 -13.08 -2.50
C CYS A 179 6.79 -14.11 -3.52
N ASN A 180 6.33 -15.36 -3.38
CA ASN A 180 6.60 -16.44 -4.32
C ASN A 180 5.38 -16.73 -5.22
N THR A 181 5.54 -17.63 -6.18
CA THR A 181 4.48 -18.00 -7.14
C THR A 181 3.25 -18.65 -6.50
N ALA A 182 3.36 -19.15 -5.26
CA ALA A 182 2.21 -19.68 -4.51
C ALA A 182 1.18 -18.60 -4.17
N ALA A 183 1.49 -17.31 -4.42
CA ALA A 183 0.51 -16.22 -4.36
C ALA A 183 -0.70 -16.45 -5.30
N LEU A 184 -0.51 -17.22 -6.38
CA LEU A 184 -1.60 -17.57 -7.30
C LEU A 184 -2.71 -18.41 -6.65
N ILE A 185 -2.36 -19.17 -5.62
CA ILE A 185 -3.29 -20.02 -4.87
C ILE A 185 -3.45 -19.55 -3.41
N ARG A 186 -3.02 -18.33 -3.08
CA ARG A 186 -3.10 -17.71 -1.76
C ARG A 186 -2.24 -18.37 -0.66
N GLU A 187 -1.26 -19.18 -1.04
CA GLU A 187 -0.35 -19.91 -0.14
C GLU A 187 1.08 -19.33 -0.16
N SER A 188 1.21 -18.05 -0.47
CA SER A 188 2.52 -17.40 -0.56
C SER A 188 3.09 -17.07 0.81
N MET A 189 4.36 -17.40 0.99
CA MET A 189 5.17 -16.74 1.99
C MET A 189 5.69 -15.41 1.43
N THR A 190 5.56 -14.33 2.20
CA THR A 190 6.05 -13.01 1.82
C THR A 190 7.10 -12.53 2.80
N VAL A 191 8.29 -12.25 2.31
CA VAL A 191 9.37 -11.65 3.10
C VAL A 191 9.35 -10.14 2.88
N ILE A 192 9.31 -9.39 3.98
CA ILE A 192 9.37 -7.93 3.95
C ILE A 192 10.77 -7.52 4.38
N SER A 193 11.45 -6.73 3.54
CA SER A 193 12.72 -6.10 3.93
C SER A 193 12.41 -4.87 4.79
N ALA A 194 12.81 -4.89 6.04
CA ALA A 194 12.84 -3.69 6.87
C ALA A 194 13.96 -2.78 6.35
N THR A 195 13.62 -1.59 5.88
CA THR A 195 14.57 -0.55 5.45
C THR A 195 14.87 0.46 6.55
N VAL A 196 14.13 0.37 7.65
CA VAL A 196 14.31 1.22 8.84
C VAL A 196 14.32 0.29 10.04
N PRO A 197 15.20 0.48 11.03
CA PRO A 197 15.11 -0.27 12.27
C PRO A 197 13.69 -0.13 12.83
N PRO A 198 13.09 -1.19 13.39
CA PRO A 198 11.76 -1.09 13.96
C PRO A 198 11.74 0.05 14.97
N PRO A 199 10.67 0.85 15.04
CA PRO A 199 10.56 1.87 16.08
C PRO A 199 10.81 1.22 17.44
N ALA A 200 11.54 1.90 18.29
CA ALA A 200 11.78 1.44 19.65
C ALA A 200 10.44 1.10 20.31
N PRO A 201 10.35 0.00 21.10
CA PRO A 201 9.12 -0.31 21.81
C PRO A 201 8.70 0.93 22.60
N ARG A 202 7.44 1.31 22.49
CA ARG A 202 6.88 2.38 23.30
C ARG A 202 6.68 1.80 24.69
N ASP A 203 7.43 2.34 25.65
CA ASP A 203 7.25 2.08 27.08
C ASP A 203 5.83 2.46 27.53
#